data_0fd995c60caac97c05fd65813e627493
#
_entry.id   0fd995c60caac97c05fd65813e627493
#
_cell.length_a   1.000
_cell.length_b   1.000
_cell.length_c   1.000
_cell.angle_alpha   90.00
_cell.angle_beta   90.00
_cell.angle_gamma   90.00
#
_symmetry.space_group_name_H-M   'P 1'
#
loop_
_entity.id
_entity.type
_entity.pdbx_description
1 polymer ?
#
loop_
_entity_poly.entity_id
_entity_poly.type
_entity_poly.pdbx_seq_one_letter_code
_entity_poly.pdbx_strand_id
1 'polypeptide(L)'
;MGKTAFIFPGQGAQKAGMGKDFYEKYDTAKEVFDSASKWLDLDMKALCFEENDKLDLTEYTQAAMVTTCLAMTRVAENKGLKADVTAGLSLGEYPAIAIAGGMNDMDAIRLVRKRGILMQNTVPAGEGAMCAVISMDAEKIEEVIEPIADVSVANYNCPGQIVITGKTKAVEEAAGKLKEAGARRTI
;
A
#
# COMPACT_ATOMS: atom_id res chain seq x y z
N MET A 1 -18.10 26.21 -5.63
CA MET A 1 -18.12 25.02 -4.75
C MET A 1 -16.72 24.42 -4.71
N GLY A 2 -16.28 23.91 -3.57
CA GLY A 2 -15.02 23.19 -3.46
C GLY A 2 -15.05 21.87 -4.22
N LYS A 3 -13.89 21.35 -4.62
CA LYS A 3 -13.74 20.01 -5.21
C LYS A 3 -13.47 18.98 -4.12
N THR A 4 -13.98 17.77 -4.29
CA THR A 4 -13.75 16.63 -3.41
C THR A 4 -12.69 15.72 -4.02
N ALA A 5 -11.63 15.40 -3.25
CA ALA A 5 -10.63 14.42 -3.64
C ALA A 5 -10.77 13.15 -2.78
N PHE A 6 -10.75 11.99 -3.42
CA PHE A 6 -10.57 10.71 -2.72
C PHE A 6 -9.11 10.29 -2.84
N ILE A 7 -8.47 10.06 -1.68
CA ILE A 7 -7.06 9.73 -1.59
C ILE A 7 -6.91 8.36 -0.94
N PHE A 8 -6.15 7.48 -1.59
CA PHE A 8 -5.98 6.09 -1.17
C PHE A 8 -4.55 5.82 -0.69
N PRO A 9 -4.38 5.19 0.49
CA PRO A 9 -3.08 4.90 1.05
C PRO A 9 -2.34 3.79 0.29
N GLY A 10 -1.02 3.80 0.40
CA GLY A 10 -0.16 2.70 -0.02
C GLY A 10 -0.05 1.59 1.01
N GLN A 11 0.72 0.53 0.67
CA GLN A 11 1.09 -0.53 1.60
C GLN A 11 1.80 0.04 2.85
N GLY A 12 1.51 -0.52 4.02
CA GLY A 12 1.98 -0.03 5.31
C GLY A 12 0.89 0.63 6.17
N ALA A 13 -0.30 0.89 5.58
CA ALA A 13 -1.46 1.43 6.31
C ALA A 13 -2.43 0.34 6.80
N GLN A 14 -2.17 -0.94 6.50
CA GLN A 14 -3.01 -2.06 6.92
C GLN A 14 -2.96 -2.24 8.44
N LYS A 15 -4.08 -2.69 8.99
CA LYS A 15 -4.19 -3.11 10.38
C LYS A 15 -5.37 -4.06 10.56
N ALA A 16 -5.28 -4.98 11.50
CA ALA A 16 -6.41 -5.82 11.87
C ALA A 16 -7.62 -4.96 12.31
N GLY A 17 -8.80 -5.38 11.91
CA GLY A 17 -10.05 -4.64 12.13
C GLY A 17 -10.40 -3.64 11.02
N MET A 18 -9.54 -3.41 10.03
CA MET A 18 -9.81 -2.45 8.95
C MET A 18 -11.06 -2.82 8.14
N GLY A 19 -12.02 -1.91 8.07
CA GLY A 19 -13.27 -2.07 7.32
C GLY A 19 -14.32 -2.94 8.00
N LYS A 20 -14.06 -3.51 9.19
CA LYS A 20 -15.01 -4.36 9.92
C LYS A 20 -16.31 -3.64 10.24
N ASP A 21 -16.23 -2.43 10.74
CA ASP A 21 -17.37 -1.58 11.07
C ASP A 21 -18.23 -1.23 9.84
N PHE A 22 -17.61 -1.06 8.68
CA PHE A 22 -18.31 -0.89 7.41
C PHE A 22 -18.99 -2.17 6.98
N TYR A 23 -18.30 -3.29 7.06
CA TYR A 23 -18.87 -4.62 6.75
C TYR A 23 -20.11 -4.91 7.62
N GLU A 24 -20.01 -4.70 8.94
CA GLU A 24 -21.11 -4.97 9.86
C GLU A 24 -22.34 -4.07 9.63
N LYS A 25 -22.13 -2.85 9.13
CA LYS A 25 -23.16 -1.81 9.08
C LYS A 25 -23.79 -1.58 7.71
N TYR A 26 -23.10 -1.94 6.61
CA TYR A 26 -23.52 -1.60 5.26
C TYR A 26 -23.45 -2.80 4.31
N ASP A 27 -24.59 -3.12 3.70
CA ASP A 27 -24.67 -4.24 2.73
C ASP A 27 -23.74 -4.03 1.52
N THR A 28 -23.58 -2.79 1.06
CA THR A 28 -22.60 -2.48 0.01
C THR A 28 -21.18 -2.90 0.36
N ALA A 29 -20.74 -2.69 1.60
CA ALA A 29 -19.42 -3.14 2.03
C ALA A 29 -19.35 -4.67 2.12
N LYS A 30 -20.42 -5.33 2.62
CA LYS A 30 -20.51 -6.81 2.63
C LYS A 30 -20.35 -7.38 1.24
N GLU A 31 -21.06 -6.84 0.25
CA GLU A 31 -20.97 -7.28 -1.14
C GLU A 31 -19.55 -7.23 -1.69
N VAL A 32 -18.78 -6.19 -1.40
CA VAL A 32 -17.39 -6.07 -1.85
C VAL A 32 -16.50 -7.10 -1.17
N PHE A 33 -16.56 -7.23 0.16
CA PHE A 33 -15.75 -8.21 0.90
C PHE A 33 -16.09 -9.66 0.55
N ASP A 34 -17.38 -9.99 0.47
CA ASP A 34 -17.84 -11.35 0.17
C ASP A 34 -17.54 -11.72 -1.30
N SER A 35 -17.66 -10.78 -2.22
CA SER A 35 -17.25 -10.96 -3.62
C SER A 35 -15.73 -11.17 -3.72
N ALA A 36 -14.93 -10.36 -3.04
CA ALA A 36 -13.48 -10.52 -3.01
C ALA A 36 -13.09 -11.88 -2.44
N SER A 37 -13.73 -12.33 -1.36
CA SER A 37 -13.51 -13.66 -0.77
C SER A 37 -13.77 -14.78 -1.79
N LYS A 38 -14.90 -14.71 -2.47
CA LYS A 38 -15.29 -15.69 -3.48
C LYS A 38 -14.34 -15.74 -4.67
N TRP A 39 -13.93 -14.57 -5.19
CA TRP A 39 -13.09 -14.47 -6.37
C TRP A 39 -11.62 -14.82 -6.13
N LEU A 40 -11.13 -14.59 -4.93
CA LEU A 40 -9.73 -14.85 -4.58
C LEU A 40 -9.53 -16.21 -3.90
N ASP A 41 -10.60 -16.89 -3.56
CA ASP A 41 -10.59 -18.10 -2.70
C ASP A 41 -9.83 -17.81 -1.38
N LEU A 42 -10.13 -16.66 -0.76
CA LEU A 42 -9.53 -16.19 0.48
C LEU A 42 -10.63 -15.72 1.44
N ASP A 43 -10.52 -16.05 2.71
CA ASP A 43 -11.39 -15.44 3.73
C ASP A 43 -10.92 -13.99 3.99
N MET A 44 -11.50 -13.04 3.25
CA MET A 44 -11.17 -11.62 3.38
C MET A 44 -11.59 -11.04 4.73
N LYS A 45 -12.58 -11.62 5.40
CA LYS A 45 -13.01 -11.20 6.74
C LYS A 45 -11.98 -11.59 7.78
N ALA A 46 -11.60 -12.87 7.81
CA ALA A 46 -10.53 -13.32 8.70
C ALA A 46 -9.24 -12.55 8.44
N LEU A 47 -8.88 -12.33 7.15
CA LEU A 47 -7.68 -11.60 6.77
C LEU A 47 -7.68 -10.13 7.23
N CYS A 48 -8.81 -9.42 7.09
CA CYS A 48 -8.88 -7.98 7.35
C CYS A 48 -9.32 -7.64 8.77
N PHE A 49 -10.17 -8.49 9.42
CA PHE A 49 -10.85 -8.14 10.67
C PHE A 49 -10.21 -8.74 11.90
N GLU A 50 -9.38 -9.76 11.76
CA GLU A 50 -8.77 -10.50 12.84
C GLU A 50 -7.25 -10.33 12.83
N GLU A 51 -6.62 -10.47 14.00
CA GLU A 51 -5.16 -10.56 14.09
C GLU A 51 -4.69 -11.86 13.43
N ASN A 52 -3.74 -11.76 12.52
CA ASN A 52 -3.20 -12.91 11.79
C ASN A 52 -1.81 -12.60 11.21
N ASP A 53 -1.03 -13.64 10.91
CA ASP A 53 0.33 -13.53 10.39
C ASP A 53 0.40 -13.23 8.87
N LYS A 54 -0.75 -13.20 8.18
CA LYS A 54 -0.81 -13.04 6.72
C LYS A 54 -0.97 -11.59 6.29
N LEU A 55 -1.60 -10.75 7.11
CA LEU A 55 -1.96 -9.39 6.72
C LEU A 55 -0.75 -8.55 6.31
N ASP A 56 0.42 -8.80 6.90
CA ASP A 56 1.67 -8.08 6.60
C ASP A 56 2.50 -8.73 5.47
N LEU A 57 2.08 -9.88 4.94
CA LEU A 57 2.69 -10.45 3.75
C LEU A 57 2.16 -9.74 2.50
N THR A 58 3.05 -9.20 1.66
CA THR A 58 2.71 -8.36 0.50
C THR A 58 1.64 -8.97 -0.38
N GLU A 59 1.68 -10.27 -0.62
CA GLU A 59 0.68 -10.98 -1.43
C GLU A 59 -0.75 -10.91 -0.86
N TYR A 60 -0.91 -10.80 0.45
CA TYR A 60 -2.21 -10.65 1.11
C TYR A 60 -2.54 -9.19 1.40
N THR A 61 -1.56 -8.41 1.85
CA THR A 61 -1.73 -6.98 2.15
C THR A 61 -2.40 -6.23 1.01
N GLN A 62 -1.94 -6.47 -0.23
CA GLN A 62 -2.42 -5.71 -1.37
C GLN A 62 -3.90 -5.95 -1.64
N ALA A 63 -4.34 -7.19 -1.64
CA ALA A 63 -5.75 -7.52 -1.82
C ALA A 63 -6.62 -7.02 -0.66
N ALA A 64 -6.15 -7.18 0.59
CA ALA A 64 -6.84 -6.73 1.79
C ALA A 64 -7.09 -5.22 1.79
N MET A 65 -6.05 -4.43 1.51
CA MET A 65 -6.15 -2.98 1.48
C MET A 65 -7.05 -2.46 0.36
N VAL A 66 -6.91 -2.98 -0.87
CA VAL A 66 -7.73 -2.52 -1.99
C VAL A 66 -9.20 -2.90 -1.78
N THR A 67 -9.48 -4.11 -1.28
CA THR A 67 -10.85 -4.51 -0.92
C THR A 67 -11.45 -3.56 0.12
N THR A 68 -10.71 -3.26 1.18
CA THR A 68 -11.16 -2.33 2.23
C THR A 68 -11.40 -0.92 1.69
N CYS A 69 -10.47 -0.38 0.91
CA CYS A 69 -10.61 0.94 0.29
C CYS A 69 -11.86 1.03 -0.61
N LEU A 70 -12.07 0.03 -1.46
CA LEU A 70 -13.23 0.00 -2.35
C LEU A 70 -14.53 -0.15 -1.56
N ALA A 71 -14.59 -1.07 -0.60
CA ALA A 71 -15.78 -1.26 0.24
C ALA A 71 -16.19 0.04 0.95
N MET A 72 -15.26 0.73 1.59
CA MET A 72 -15.51 1.99 2.26
C MET A 72 -15.96 3.10 1.28
N THR A 73 -15.31 3.16 0.12
CA THR A 73 -15.62 4.18 -0.90
C THR A 73 -17.01 3.97 -1.51
N ARG A 74 -17.38 2.72 -1.83
CA ARG A 74 -18.72 2.43 -2.36
C ARG A 74 -19.83 2.78 -1.36
N VAL A 75 -19.59 2.60 -0.07
CA VAL A 75 -20.50 3.09 0.98
C VAL A 75 -20.61 4.62 0.97
N ALA A 76 -19.47 5.32 0.86
CA ALA A 76 -19.48 6.78 0.79
C ALA A 76 -20.22 7.30 -0.45
N GLU A 77 -20.02 6.68 -1.60
CA GLU A 77 -20.73 7.01 -2.85
C GLU A 77 -22.24 6.77 -2.72
N ASN A 78 -22.68 5.67 -2.13
CA ASN A 78 -24.08 5.36 -1.87
C ASN A 78 -24.74 6.39 -0.91
N LYS A 79 -23.93 7.07 -0.11
CA LYS A 79 -24.39 8.18 0.74
C LYS A 79 -24.32 9.54 0.06
N GLY A 80 -24.04 9.57 -1.24
CA GLY A 80 -24.05 10.78 -2.07
C GLY A 80 -22.73 11.53 -2.13
N LEU A 81 -21.66 11.02 -1.50
CA LEU A 81 -20.33 11.61 -1.63
C LEU A 81 -19.69 11.17 -2.95
N LYS A 82 -19.27 12.12 -3.78
CA LYS A 82 -18.64 11.86 -5.07
C LYS A 82 -17.28 12.54 -5.14
N ALA A 83 -16.30 11.86 -5.74
CA ALA A 83 -15.01 12.45 -6.03
C ALA A 83 -15.03 13.23 -7.34
N ASP A 84 -14.45 14.43 -7.33
CA ASP A 84 -14.08 15.16 -8.54
C ASP A 84 -12.72 14.71 -9.07
N VAL A 85 -11.87 14.17 -8.18
CA VAL A 85 -10.55 13.67 -8.48
C VAL A 85 -10.20 12.53 -7.52
N THR A 86 -9.44 11.56 -8.01
CA THR A 86 -8.91 10.45 -7.21
C THR A 86 -7.40 10.41 -7.31
N ALA A 87 -6.72 10.03 -6.23
CA ALA A 87 -5.29 9.83 -6.19
C ALA A 87 -4.93 8.67 -5.24
N GLY A 88 -3.81 8.02 -5.48
CA GLY A 88 -3.35 6.92 -4.63
C GLY A 88 -1.84 6.78 -4.63
N LEU A 89 -1.29 6.38 -3.49
CA LEU A 89 0.13 6.11 -3.34
C LEU A 89 0.42 4.66 -3.70
N SER A 90 1.19 4.39 -4.77
CA SER A 90 1.60 3.03 -5.17
C SER A 90 0.40 2.06 -5.25
N LEU A 91 0.19 1.22 -4.23
CA LEU A 91 -0.97 0.32 -4.13
C LEU A 91 -2.31 1.07 -4.22
N GLY A 92 -2.39 2.24 -3.62
CA GLY A 92 -3.60 3.08 -3.60
C GLY A 92 -4.01 3.61 -4.97
N GLU A 93 -3.15 3.56 -5.98
CA GLU A 93 -3.48 3.94 -7.35
C GLU A 93 -4.57 3.02 -7.95
N TYR A 94 -4.57 1.74 -7.59
CA TYR A 94 -5.57 0.78 -8.09
C TYR A 94 -7.01 1.11 -7.68
N PRO A 95 -7.33 1.34 -6.39
CA PRO A 95 -8.66 1.82 -6.05
C PRO A 95 -8.94 3.22 -6.62
N ALA A 96 -7.94 4.11 -6.75
CA ALA A 96 -8.13 5.41 -7.38
C ALA A 96 -8.58 5.26 -8.85
N ILE A 97 -7.95 4.36 -9.62
CA ILE A 97 -8.34 4.06 -11.00
C ILE A 97 -9.75 3.44 -11.06
N ALA A 98 -10.06 2.50 -10.15
CA ALA A 98 -11.37 1.87 -10.11
C ALA A 98 -12.50 2.88 -9.81
N ILE A 99 -12.28 3.79 -8.87
CA ILE A 99 -13.26 4.83 -8.53
C ILE A 99 -13.39 5.88 -9.64
N ALA A 100 -12.32 6.15 -10.38
CA ALA A 100 -12.36 6.99 -11.59
C ALA A 100 -13.02 6.31 -12.79
N GLY A 101 -13.43 5.04 -12.69
CA GLY A 101 -14.08 4.28 -13.76
C GLY A 101 -13.12 3.63 -14.77
N GLY A 102 -11.83 3.61 -14.49
CA GLY A 102 -10.81 3.00 -15.36
C GLY A 102 -10.78 1.47 -15.31
N MET A 103 -11.32 0.84 -14.25
CA MET A 103 -11.51 -0.59 -14.13
C MET A 103 -12.65 -0.88 -13.13
N ASN A 104 -13.20 -2.08 -13.15
CA ASN A 104 -14.16 -2.48 -12.10
C ASN A 104 -13.44 -2.93 -10.81
N ASP A 105 -14.18 -2.95 -9.70
CA ASP A 105 -13.64 -3.24 -8.37
C ASP A 105 -12.99 -4.64 -8.30
N MET A 106 -13.65 -5.64 -8.91
CA MET A 106 -13.13 -7.01 -8.86
C MET A 106 -11.86 -7.17 -9.68
N ASP A 107 -11.75 -6.51 -10.82
CA ASP A 107 -10.51 -6.52 -11.61
C ASP A 107 -9.37 -5.82 -10.86
N ALA A 108 -9.64 -4.71 -10.18
CA ALA A 108 -8.65 -4.05 -9.32
C ALA A 108 -8.15 -5.00 -8.22
N ILE A 109 -9.07 -5.66 -7.49
CA ILE A 109 -8.74 -6.59 -6.41
C ILE A 109 -7.94 -7.80 -6.92
N ARG A 110 -8.35 -8.39 -8.06
CA ARG A 110 -7.64 -9.53 -8.67
C ARG A 110 -6.26 -9.15 -9.18
N LEU A 111 -6.15 -7.98 -9.78
CA LEU A 111 -4.89 -7.47 -10.31
C LEU A 111 -3.88 -7.24 -9.20
N VAL A 112 -4.28 -6.59 -8.10
CA VAL A 112 -3.36 -6.37 -6.96
C VAL A 112 -3.02 -7.65 -6.21
N ARG A 113 -3.92 -8.65 -6.17
CA ARG A 113 -3.57 -9.98 -5.66
C ARG A 113 -2.45 -10.60 -6.47
N LYS A 114 -2.55 -10.58 -7.80
CA LYS A 114 -1.50 -11.06 -8.69
C LYS A 114 -0.20 -10.26 -8.53
N ARG A 115 -0.31 -8.93 -8.46
CA ARG A 115 0.84 -8.05 -8.21
C ARG A 115 1.53 -8.39 -6.89
N GLY A 116 0.78 -8.56 -5.82
CA GLY A 116 1.30 -8.92 -4.50
C GLY A 116 2.06 -10.24 -4.51
N ILE A 117 1.51 -11.27 -5.15
CA ILE A 117 2.17 -12.57 -5.33
C ILE A 117 3.48 -12.43 -6.10
N LEU A 118 3.47 -11.69 -7.21
CA LEU A 118 4.68 -11.47 -8.01
C LEU A 118 5.74 -10.71 -7.21
N MET A 119 5.36 -9.66 -6.50
CA MET A 119 6.28 -8.90 -5.65
C MET A 119 6.85 -9.76 -4.52
N GLN A 120 6.02 -10.54 -3.83
CA GLN A 120 6.45 -11.44 -2.75
C GLN A 120 7.46 -12.48 -3.24
N ASN A 121 7.30 -12.99 -4.46
CA ASN A 121 8.15 -14.02 -5.03
C ASN A 121 9.40 -13.48 -5.75
N THR A 122 9.48 -12.17 -5.99
CA THR A 122 10.63 -11.56 -6.67
C THR A 122 11.88 -11.57 -5.79
N VAL A 123 11.70 -11.35 -4.50
CA VAL A 123 12.78 -11.40 -3.51
C VAL A 123 12.31 -12.25 -2.32
N PRO A 124 13.01 -13.34 -1.99
CA PRO A 124 12.66 -14.16 -0.83
C PRO A 124 12.59 -13.35 0.45
N ALA A 125 11.67 -13.72 1.33
CA ALA A 125 11.50 -13.04 2.61
C ALA A 125 12.83 -13.05 3.41
N GLY A 126 13.25 -11.87 3.88
CA GLY A 126 14.47 -11.67 4.65
C GLY A 126 15.75 -11.39 3.82
N GLU A 127 15.73 -11.59 2.49
CA GLU A 127 16.88 -11.27 1.63
C GLU A 127 16.90 -9.80 1.21
N GLY A 128 15.74 -9.20 1.02
CA GLY A 128 15.58 -7.80 0.65
C GLY A 128 14.93 -6.98 1.76
N ALA A 129 15.21 -5.67 1.74
CA ALA A 129 14.59 -4.69 2.61
C ALA A 129 14.26 -3.40 1.87
N MET A 130 13.39 -2.61 2.46
CA MET A 130 13.12 -1.23 2.07
C MET A 130 13.20 -0.34 3.30
N CYS A 131 13.67 0.88 3.11
CA CYS A 131 13.76 1.86 4.18
C CYS A 131 13.28 3.22 3.69
N ALA A 132 12.32 3.81 4.39
CA ALA A 132 11.88 5.16 4.13
C ALA A 132 12.80 6.17 4.82
N VAL A 133 13.40 7.06 4.03
CA VAL A 133 14.26 8.16 4.47
C VAL A 133 13.43 9.44 4.55
N ILE A 134 13.36 10.03 5.72
CA ILE A 134 12.50 11.19 6.00
C ILE A 134 13.32 12.45 6.23
N SER A 135 12.89 13.54 5.60
CA SER A 135 13.47 14.90 5.71
C SER A 135 14.93 14.97 5.27
N MET A 136 15.24 14.38 4.13
CA MET A 136 16.52 14.50 3.44
C MET A 136 16.28 14.67 1.95
N ASP A 137 17.09 15.48 1.28
CA ASP A 137 17.00 15.72 -0.16
C ASP A 137 17.49 14.52 -0.96
N ALA A 138 16.91 14.32 -2.16
CA ALA A 138 17.19 13.17 -3.04
C ALA A 138 18.69 13.07 -3.39
N GLU A 139 19.28 14.16 -3.83
CA GLU A 139 20.68 14.24 -4.22
C GLU A 139 21.61 13.80 -3.07
N LYS A 140 21.28 14.22 -1.83
CA LYS A 140 22.06 13.84 -0.65
C LYS A 140 21.92 12.35 -0.32
N ILE A 141 20.72 11.77 -0.50
CA ILE A 141 20.49 10.35 -0.31
C ILE A 141 21.28 9.54 -1.35
N GLU A 142 21.21 9.94 -2.62
CA GLU A 142 21.92 9.31 -3.71
C GLU A 142 23.45 9.34 -3.48
N GLU A 143 24.01 10.48 -3.09
CA GLU A 143 25.42 10.64 -2.74
C GLU A 143 25.88 9.68 -1.63
N VAL A 144 25.07 9.53 -0.58
CA VAL A 144 25.39 8.66 0.56
C VAL A 144 25.32 7.18 0.21
N ILE A 145 24.37 6.78 -0.65
CA ILE A 145 24.19 5.37 -1.01
C ILE A 145 25.05 4.93 -2.20
N GLU A 146 25.52 5.86 -3.05
CA GLU A 146 26.34 5.54 -4.26
C GLU A 146 27.50 4.55 -3.96
N PRO A 147 28.29 4.72 -2.88
CA PRO A 147 29.39 3.81 -2.58
C PRO A 147 28.96 2.46 -1.96
N ILE A 148 27.67 2.26 -1.70
CA ILE A 148 27.15 1.04 -1.05
C ILE A 148 26.59 0.12 -2.13
N ALA A 149 27.21 -1.04 -2.30
CA ALA A 149 26.73 -2.05 -3.25
C ALA A 149 25.35 -2.61 -2.81
N ASP A 150 24.56 -3.07 -3.78
CA ASP A 150 23.28 -3.75 -3.55
C ASP A 150 22.20 -2.90 -2.85
N VAL A 151 22.28 -1.57 -2.95
CA VAL A 151 21.22 -0.63 -2.52
C VAL A 151 20.98 0.42 -3.62
N SER A 152 19.73 0.83 -3.77
CA SER A 152 19.30 1.88 -4.71
C SER A 152 18.08 2.62 -4.23
N VAL A 153 17.74 3.74 -4.86
CA VAL A 153 16.45 4.41 -4.63
C VAL A 153 15.34 3.63 -5.32
N ALA A 154 14.30 3.31 -4.56
CA ALA A 154 13.09 2.65 -5.04
C ALA A 154 11.98 3.66 -5.37
N ASN A 155 11.76 4.66 -4.53
CA ASN A 155 10.65 5.59 -4.68
C ASN A 155 11.05 7.02 -4.31
N TYR A 156 10.65 7.96 -5.15
CA TYR A 156 10.59 9.40 -4.84
C TYR A 156 9.12 9.76 -4.55
N ASN A 157 8.68 9.58 -3.31
CA ASN A 157 7.26 9.75 -2.97
C ASN A 157 6.83 11.22 -2.94
N CYS A 158 7.63 12.06 -2.30
CA CYS A 158 7.48 13.50 -2.28
C CYS A 158 8.78 14.15 -1.78
N PRO A 159 8.94 15.49 -1.88
CA PRO A 159 10.06 16.17 -1.26
C PRO A 159 10.21 15.77 0.21
N GLY A 160 11.40 15.27 0.58
CA GLY A 160 11.68 14.80 1.93
C GLY A 160 11.13 13.43 2.32
N GLN A 161 10.59 12.65 1.38
CA GLN A 161 10.25 11.25 1.61
C GLN A 161 10.67 10.37 0.42
N ILE A 162 11.79 9.70 0.58
CA ILE A 162 12.39 8.80 -0.42
C ILE A 162 12.55 7.42 0.20
N VAL A 163 12.35 6.39 -0.62
CA VAL A 163 12.51 4.99 -0.17
C VAL A 163 13.69 4.39 -0.88
N ILE A 164 14.62 3.81 -0.12
CA ILE A 164 15.71 3.00 -0.63
C ILE A 164 15.36 1.51 -0.51
N THR A 165 15.93 0.70 -1.39
CA THR A 165 15.73 -0.75 -1.44
C THR A 165 17.02 -1.46 -1.77
N GLY A 166 17.14 -2.72 -1.38
CA GLY A 166 18.30 -3.54 -1.69
C GLY A 166 18.39 -4.79 -0.82
N LYS A 167 19.57 -5.40 -0.78
CA LYS A 167 19.82 -6.49 0.16
C LYS A 167 19.70 -5.98 1.61
N THR A 168 19.13 -6.78 2.51
CA THR A 168 18.82 -6.37 3.88
C THR A 168 20.01 -5.69 4.57
N LYS A 169 21.20 -6.30 4.53
CA LYS A 169 22.40 -5.72 5.15
C LYS A 169 22.85 -4.39 4.52
N ALA A 170 22.72 -4.27 3.19
CA ALA A 170 23.07 -3.03 2.48
C ALA A 170 22.11 -1.89 2.81
N VAL A 171 20.81 -2.20 2.94
CA VAL A 171 19.79 -1.22 3.36
C VAL A 171 20.00 -0.79 4.81
N GLU A 172 20.35 -1.71 5.71
CA GLU A 172 20.68 -1.41 7.11
C GLU A 172 21.92 -0.50 7.22
N GLU A 173 22.99 -0.79 6.47
CA GLU A 173 24.18 0.04 6.38
C GLU A 173 23.85 1.45 5.84
N ALA A 174 23.10 1.51 4.74
CA ALA A 174 22.68 2.76 4.13
C ALA A 174 21.81 3.59 5.10
N ALA A 175 20.86 2.96 5.79
CA ALA A 175 20.00 3.62 6.76
C ALA A 175 20.81 4.23 7.92
N GLY A 176 21.85 3.53 8.40
CA GLY A 176 22.78 4.05 9.40
C GLY A 176 23.53 5.28 8.92
N LYS A 177 24.17 5.20 7.73
CA LYS A 177 24.91 6.33 7.13
C LYS A 177 24.03 7.53 6.82
N LEU A 178 22.81 7.30 6.33
CA LEU A 178 21.84 8.36 6.06
C LEU A 178 21.40 9.08 7.35
N LYS A 179 21.24 8.33 8.44
CA LYS A 179 20.94 8.94 9.74
C LYS A 179 22.10 9.79 10.26
N GLU A 180 23.35 9.33 10.12
CA GLU A 180 24.55 10.09 10.45
C GLU A 180 24.70 11.34 9.57
N ALA A 181 24.31 11.26 8.29
CA ALA A 181 24.30 12.35 7.33
C ALA A 181 23.16 13.36 7.54
N GLY A 182 22.27 13.13 8.51
CA GLY A 182 21.25 14.09 8.93
C GLY A 182 19.81 13.75 8.54
N ALA A 183 19.52 12.53 8.06
CA ALA A 183 18.14 12.10 7.88
C ALA A 183 17.41 12.09 9.24
N ARG A 184 16.24 12.73 9.28
CA ARG A 184 15.45 12.82 10.52
C ARG A 184 14.98 11.46 11.02
N ARG A 185 14.63 10.57 10.09
CA ARG A 185 14.21 9.20 10.36
C ARG A 185 14.60 8.28 9.20
N THR A 186 14.99 7.06 9.53
CA THR A 186 15.10 5.90 8.64
C THR A 186 14.22 4.79 9.22
N ILE A 187 13.19 4.37 8.48
CA ILE A 187 12.10 3.50 8.95
C ILE A 187 11.99 2.27 8.04
#